data_825719100d9d335725902a10af3f5ce3
#
_entry.id   825719100d9d335725902a10af3f5ce3
#
_cell.length_a   1.000
_cell.length_b   1.000
_cell.length_c   1.000
_cell.angle_alpha   90.00
_cell.angle_beta   90.00
_cell.angle_gamma   90.00
#
_symmetry.space_group_name_H-M   'P 1'
#
loop_
_entity.id
_entity.type
_entity.pdbx_description
1 polymer ?
#
loop_
_entity_poly.entity_id
_entity_poly.type
_entity_poly.pdbx_seq_one_letter_code
_entity_poly.pdbx_strand_id
1 'polypeptide(L)'
;MYMKTNYLVLVLFAALAWGCGSDDDDNDFTLTTIAGAPTWQVDFSGNEVAPDWPEPNPGNYENWTIMLVEIEDALKPYSSADDLLALFVDDNLRGLSRPVINLSVGDDEDVRKDESDKDLYILKAYGYETGQNEVNMTLRYYCSRLKQMFSLTTRMKFDVDNIYGLDEDFIPQFTHGSAKYPVVSHLTITTANLLPLEVKFAAGDMLAAFVGDECRGVCTLTGETALSPVNLTVFGREEGESYTLKYYQAATQSVYTLSKRF
;
A
#
# COMPACT_ATOMS: atom_id res chain seq x y z
N MET A 1 57.99 -36.10 -25.52
CA MET A 1 57.86 -34.91 -24.69
C MET A 1 57.07 -33.87 -25.50
N TYR A 2 55.74 -33.91 -25.37
CA TYR A 2 54.85 -33.01 -26.12
C TYR A 2 54.29 -31.95 -25.19
N MET A 3 54.67 -30.70 -25.40
CA MET A 3 54.10 -29.53 -24.75
C MET A 3 52.74 -29.23 -25.34
N LYS A 4 51.69 -29.26 -24.51
CA LYS A 4 50.37 -28.75 -24.87
C LYS A 4 50.33 -27.25 -24.61
N THR A 5 50.17 -26.49 -25.67
CA THR A 5 49.96 -25.04 -25.63
C THR A 5 48.49 -24.77 -25.42
N ASN A 6 48.11 -24.21 -24.26
CA ASN A 6 46.76 -23.75 -23.97
C ASN A 6 46.54 -22.37 -24.62
N TYR A 7 45.65 -22.30 -25.57
CA TYR A 7 45.21 -21.02 -26.13
C TYR A 7 44.10 -20.45 -25.22
N LEU A 8 44.44 -19.39 -24.51
CA LEU A 8 43.48 -18.53 -23.80
C LEU A 8 42.80 -17.63 -24.82
N VAL A 9 41.53 -17.93 -25.14
CA VAL A 9 40.72 -17.05 -26.00
C VAL A 9 40.20 -15.91 -25.15
N LEU A 10 40.83 -14.75 -25.30
CA LEU A 10 40.40 -13.50 -24.71
C LEU A 10 39.30 -12.92 -25.62
N VAL A 11 38.02 -13.07 -25.24
CA VAL A 11 36.91 -12.39 -25.92
C VAL A 11 36.87 -10.95 -25.45
N LEU A 12 37.40 -10.07 -26.27
CA LEU A 12 37.30 -8.62 -26.07
C LEU A 12 35.91 -8.17 -26.54
N PHE A 13 35.00 -7.90 -25.59
CA PHE A 13 33.78 -7.16 -25.90
C PHE A 13 34.15 -5.69 -26.16
N ALA A 14 34.22 -5.33 -27.41
CA ALA A 14 34.28 -3.93 -27.82
C ALA A 14 32.91 -3.30 -27.63
N ALA A 15 32.74 -2.51 -26.58
CA ALA A 15 31.63 -1.59 -26.45
C ALA A 15 31.78 -0.51 -27.52
N LEU A 16 31.02 -0.63 -28.59
CA LEU A 16 30.85 0.45 -29.57
C LEU A 16 29.97 1.52 -28.92
N ALA A 17 30.60 2.47 -28.26
CA ALA A 17 29.97 3.74 -27.94
C ALA A 17 29.79 4.53 -29.25
N TRP A 18 28.67 4.42 -29.89
CA TRP A 18 28.25 5.39 -30.87
C TRP A 18 27.70 6.59 -30.15
N GLY A 19 28.58 7.54 -29.90
CA GLY A 19 28.15 8.89 -29.60
C GLY A 19 27.54 9.48 -30.87
N CYS A 20 26.25 9.70 -30.88
CA CYS A 20 25.62 10.67 -31.75
C CYS A 20 25.16 11.80 -30.85
N GLY A 21 25.77 12.97 -31.10
CA GLY A 21 25.51 14.16 -30.37
C GLY A 21 24.20 14.81 -30.77
N SER A 22 23.73 15.63 -29.84
CA SER A 22 22.83 16.77 -30.00
C SER A 22 21.49 16.51 -30.66
N ASP A 23 20.48 16.48 -29.79
CA ASP A 23 19.42 17.48 -29.86
C ASP A 23 18.82 17.50 -28.46
N ASP A 24 18.51 18.70 -27.98
CA ASP A 24 17.82 18.94 -26.69
C ASP A 24 16.41 18.34 -26.75
N ASP A 25 16.32 17.02 -26.76
CA ASP A 25 15.12 16.33 -26.34
C ASP A 25 15.16 16.31 -24.81
N ASP A 26 14.48 17.26 -24.20
CA ASP A 26 14.04 17.21 -22.82
C ASP A 26 13.17 15.94 -22.68
N ASN A 27 13.81 14.77 -22.69
CA ASN A 27 13.14 13.52 -22.38
C ASN A 27 12.75 13.59 -20.91
N ASP A 28 11.47 13.86 -20.65
CA ASP A 28 10.90 13.91 -19.31
C ASP A 28 10.94 12.55 -18.60
N PHE A 29 11.64 11.57 -19.18
CA PHE A 29 11.87 10.25 -18.60
C PHE A 29 13.15 9.59 -19.11
N THR A 30 13.69 8.65 -18.32
CA THR A 30 14.71 7.71 -18.75
C THR A 30 14.13 6.30 -18.92
N LEU A 31 14.57 5.58 -19.96
CA LEU A 31 14.13 4.21 -20.27
C LEU A 31 15.23 3.20 -19.93
N THR A 32 14.88 2.13 -19.23
CA THR A 32 15.75 0.99 -18.97
C THR A 32 15.01 -0.31 -19.25
N THR A 33 15.55 -1.18 -20.07
CA THR A 33 15.02 -2.54 -20.27
C THR A 33 15.62 -3.47 -19.22
N ILE A 34 14.76 -4.28 -18.59
CA ILE A 34 15.14 -5.22 -17.54
C ILE A 34 14.63 -6.63 -17.85
N ALA A 35 15.26 -7.63 -17.25
CA ALA A 35 14.79 -9.01 -17.38
C ALA A 35 13.73 -9.32 -16.30
N GLY A 36 12.48 -9.45 -16.71
CA GLY A 36 11.36 -9.73 -15.80
C GLY A 36 10.86 -8.51 -15.03
N ALA A 37 9.87 -8.75 -14.16
CA ALA A 37 9.30 -7.70 -13.33
C ALA A 37 10.28 -7.22 -12.25
N PRO A 38 10.31 -5.93 -11.94
CA PRO A 38 11.15 -5.42 -10.85
C PRO A 38 10.64 -5.94 -9.49
N THR A 39 11.56 -6.14 -8.56
CA THR A 39 11.27 -6.55 -7.18
C THR A 39 11.15 -5.34 -6.25
N TRP A 40 10.45 -4.31 -6.69
CA TRP A 40 10.26 -3.11 -5.87
C TRP A 40 9.43 -3.44 -4.64
N GLN A 41 9.91 -2.99 -3.51
CA GLN A 41 9.20 -3.13 -2.24
C GLN A 41 9.61 -2.02 -1.29
N VAL A 42 8.69 -1.64 -0.40
CA VAL A 42 8.98 -0.70 0.68
C VAL A 42 9.70 -1.44 1.80
N ASP A 43 10.84 -0.90 2.23
CA ASP A 43 11.55 -1.41 3.41
C ASP A 43 11.03 -0.72 4.67
N PHE A 44 10.07 -1.32 5.33
CA PHE A 44 9.47 -0.76 6.53
C PHE A 44 10.40 -0.77 7.75
N SER A 45 11.22 -1.81 7.92
CA SER A 45 12.16 -1.95 9.05
C SER A 45 11.55 -1.61 10.42
N GLY A 46 10.28 -1.99 10.62
CA GLY A 46 9.55 -1.72 11.85
C GLY A 46 10.05 -2.55 13.04
N ASN A 47 9.89 -2.03 14.25
CA ASN A 47 10.29 -2.70 15.49
C ASN A 47 9.29 -2.49 16.64
N GLU A 48 8.10 -2.00 16.37
CA GLU A 48 7.08 -1.78 17.39
C GLU A 48 6.56 -3.10 17.94
N VAL A 49 6.28 -3.10 19.23
CA VAL A 49 5.65 -4.22 19.93
C VAL A 49 4.13 -4.11 19.75
N ALA A 50 3.46 -5.24 19.62
CA ALA A 50 2.02 -5.26 19.57
C ALA A 50 1.42 -4.54 20.79
N PRO A 51 0.46 -3.63 20.58
CA PRO A 51 -0.16 -2.89 21.69
C PRO A 51 -0.97 -3.84 22.57
N ASP A 52 -0.88 -3.64 23.87
CA ASP A 52 -1.71 -4.33 24.85
C ASP A 52 -2.99 -3.50 25.11
N TRP A 53 -3.88 -3.48 24.14
CA TRP A 53 -5.16 -2.79 24.25
C TRP A 53 -6.19 -3.69 24.91
N PRO A 54 -6.78 -3.25 26.07
CA PRO A 54 -7.83 -4.02 26.72
C PRO A 54 -9.14 -3.92 25.93
N GLU A 55 -9.89 -5.02 25.86
CA GLU A 55 -11.23 -4.99 25.28
C GLU A 55 -12.11 -3.97 26.01
N PRO A 56 -12.79 -3.05 25.30
CA PRO A 56 -13.74 -2.14 25.90
C PRO A 56 -14.90 -2.90 26.57
N ASN A 57 -15.24 -2.52 27.80
CA ASN A 57 -16.37 -3.13 28.50
C ASN A 57 -17.70 -2.53 27.98
N PRO A 58 -18.56 -3.30 27.28
CA PRO A 58 -19.82 -2.81 26.73
C PRO A 58 -20.74 -2.18 27.77
N GLY A 59 -20.71 -2.70 29.01
CA GLY A 59 -21.56 -2.22 30.12
C GLY A 59 -21.26 -0.78 30.57
N ASN A 60 -20.18 -0.19 30.10
CA ASN A 60 -19.83 1.20 30.41
C ASN A 60 -20.46 2.22 29.45
N TYR A 61 -21.13 1.78 28.38
CA TYR A 61 -21.60 2.63 27.29
C TYR A 61 -23.05 2.41 26.97
N GLU A 62 -23.71 3.45 26.47
CA GLU A 62 -25.15 3.41 26.14
C GLU A 62 -25.40 2.97 24.70
N ASN A 63 -24.45 3.26 23.80
CA ASN A 63 -24.59 3.04 22.37
C ASN A 63 -23.38 2.27 21.80
N TRP A 64 -23.52 1.82 20.56
CA TRP A 64 -22.47 1.19 19.78
C TRP A 64 -22.66 1.45 18.30
N THR A 65 -21.58 1.36 17.54
CA THR A 65 -21.57 1.38 16.07
C THR A 65 -20.78 0.18 15.57
N ILE A 66 -21.06 -0.22 14.33
CA ILE A 66 -20.31 -1.29 13.64
C ILE A 66 -19.67 -0.71 12.39
N MET A 67 -18.43 -1.13 12.15
CA MET A 67 -17.68 -0.83 10.93
C MET A 67 -17.15 -2.13 10.34
N LEU A 68 -17.49 -2.38 9.09
CA LEU A 68 -16.83 -3.38 8.25
C LEU A 68 -15.64 -2.68 7.60
N VAL A 69 -14.46 -2.92 8.10
CA VAL A 69 -13.26 -2.20 7.68
C VAL A 69 -12.38 -3.12 6.86
N GLU A 70 -12.08 -2.71 5.65
CA GLU A 70 -11.10 -3.35 4.80
C GLU A 70 -9.77 -2.58 4.81
N ILE A 71 -8.65 -3.28 4.87
CA ILE A 71 -7.33 -2.65 4.87
C ILE A 71 -6.95 -2.23 3.44
N GLU A 72 -6.33 -1.07 3.31
CA GLU A 72 -5.88 -0.54 2.02
C GLU A 72 -4.89 -1.46 1.29
N ASP A 73 -4.95 -1.48 -0.04
CA ASP A 73 -4.23 -2.41 -0.90
C ASP A 73 -2.71 -2.46 -0.67
N ALA A 74 -2.10 -1.32 -0.32
CA ALA A 74 -0.67 -1.24 -0.06
C ALA A 74 -0.23 -2.07 1.17
N LEU A 75 -1.14 -2.32 2.11
CA LEU A 75 -0.87 -3.05 3.35
C LEU A 75 -1.38 -4.50 3.31
N LYS A 76 -2.32 -4.84 2.43
CA LYS A 76 -2.87 -6.20 2.28
C LYS A 76 -1.81 -7.31 2.15
N PRO A 77 -0.69 -7.14 1.40
CA PRO A 77 0.35 -8.18 1.31
C PRO A 77 1.00 -8.53 2.65
N TYR A 78 0.87 -7.65 3.63
CA TYR A 78 1.45 -7.81 4.97
C TYR A 78 0.44 -8.23 6.03
N SER A 79 -0.84 -8.33 5.69
CA SER A 79 -1.91 -8.71 6.61
C SER A 79 -1.67 -10.07 7.25
N SER A 80 -2.03 -10.20 8.51
CA SER A 80 -1.80 -11.37 9.34
C SER A 80 -2.90 -11.54 10.39
N ALA A 81 -3.12 -12.77 10.82
CA ALA A 81 -4.04 -13.10 11.91
C ALA A 81 -3.73 -12.39 13.24
N ASP A 82 -2.48 -11.96 13.43
CA ASP A 82 -2.01 -11.31 14.66
C ASP A 82 -2.15 -9.78 14.60
N ASP A 83 -2.71 -9.24 13.52
CA ASP A 83 -2.94 -7.81 13.37
C ASP A 83 -4.08 -7.34 14.27
N LEU A 84 -4.06 -6.04 14.59
CA LEU A 84 -5.05 -5.41 15.46
C LEU A 84 -5.58 -4.14 14.81
N LEU A 85 -6.89 -3.96 14.86
CA LEU A 85 -7.55 -2.72 14.49
C LEU A 85 -8.34 -2.18 15.70
N ALA A 86 -8.07 -0.93 16.07
CA ALA A 86 -8.73 -0.28 17.19
C ALA A 86 -9.33 1.07 16.79
N LEU A 87 -10.47 1.39 17.37
CA LEU A 87 -11.11 2.71 17.27
C LEU A 87 -10.99 3.45 18.59
N PHE A 88 -10.56 4.69 18.50
CA PHE A 88 -10.52 5.65 19.60
C PHE A 88 -11.46 6.83 19.30
N VAL A 89 -12.12 7.32 20.32
CA VAL A 89 -12.86 8.59 20.31
C VAL A 89 -12.24 9.46 21.39
N ASP A 90 -11.73 10.64 21.01
CA ASP A 90 -11.02 11.54 21.92
C ASP A 90 -9.96 10.80 22.77
N ASP A 91 -9.10 10.00 22.11
CA ASP A 91 -8.05 9.16 22.70
C ASP A 91 -8.52 8.03 23.64
N ASN A 92 -9.83 7.85 23.80
CA ASN A 92 -10.37 6.73 24.56
C ASN A 92 -10.64 5.53 23.65
N LEU A 93 -10.07 4.38 23.97
CA LEU A 93 -10.33 3.13 23.25
C LEU A 93 -11.80 2.74 23.36
N ARG A 94 -12.47 2.62 22.22
CA ARG A 94 -13.89 2.35 22.10
C ARG A 94 -14.21 1.04 21.42
N GLY A 95 -13.30 0.51 20.60
CA GLY A 95 -13.46 -0.75 19.89
C GLY A 95 -12.11 -1.38 19.58
N LEU A 96 -12.08 -2.70 19.59
CA LEU A 96 -10.92 -3.51 19.20
C LEU A 96 -11.40 -4.67 18.34
N SER A 97 -10.68 -4.97 17.28
CA SER A 97 -10.98 -6.07 16.37
C SER A 97 -9.70 -6.74 15.88
N ARG A 98 -9.84 -8.00 15.53
CA ARG A 98 -8.85 -8.80 14.80
C ARG A 98 -9.40 -9.13 13.42
N PRO A 99 -8.54 -9.52 12.46
CA PRO A 99 -9.00 -9.95 11.15
C PRO A 99 -10.07 -11.03 11.24
N VAL A 100 -11.04 -10.96 10.35
CA VAL A 100 -12.03 -12.02 10.20
C VAL A 100 -11.35 -13.20 9.49
N ILE A 101 -11.02 -14.24 10.25
CA ILE A 101 -10.45 -15.46 9.71
C ILE A 101 -11.57 -16.51 9.62
N ASN A 102 -11.89 -16.91 8.38
CA ASN A 102 -12.88 -17.96 8.07
C ASN A 102 -14.31 -17.61 8.54
N LEU A 103 -14.99 -16.72 7.84
CA LEU A 103 -16.46 -16.78 7.79
C LEU A 103 -16.84 -17.98 6.89
N SER A 104 -16.72 -19.20 7.40
CA SER A 104 -17.38 -20.34 6.78
C SER A 104 -18.89 -20.22 7.03
N VAL A 105 -19.58 -19.59 6.09
CA VAL A 105 -21.03 -19.58 6.04
C VAL A 105 -21.48 -20.87 5.38
N GLY A 106 -21.71 -21.91 6.18
CA GLY A 106 -22.33 -23.16 5.75
C GLY A 106 -21.38 -24.35 5.63
N ASP A 107 -21.95 -25.55 5.78
CA ASP A 107 -21.26 -26.86 5.75
C ASP A 107 -20.82 -27.32 4.33
N ASP A 108 -20.72 -26.42 3.35
CA ASP A 108 -20.23 -26.76 2.02
C ASP A 108 -18.69 -26.72 1.99
N GLU A 109 -18.10 -27.91 1.95
CA GLU A 109 -16.64 -28.14 1.88
C GLU A 109 -15.95 -27.52 0.64
N ASP A 110 -16.73 -26.94 -0.30
CA ASP A 110 -16.25 -26.29 -1.54
C ASP A 110 -16.09 -24.76 -1.44
N VAL A 111 -16.42 -24.14 -0.30
CA VAL A 111 -16.11 -22.72 -0.12
C VAL A 111 -14.60 -22.59 0.09
N ARG A 112 -13.94 -22.15 -0.96
CA ARG A 112 -12.50 -21.86 -1.01
C ARG A 112 -12.10 -21.15 0.27
N LYS A 113 -11.10 -21.70 0.95
CA LYS A 113 -10.30 -20.96 1.93
C LYS A 113 -9.57 -19.86 1.18
N ASP A 114 -10.28 -18.82 0.81
CA ASP A 114 -9.68 -17.67 0.18
C ASP A 114 -8.89 -16.93 1.25
N GLU A 115 -7.61 -16.68 1.00
CA GLU A 115 -6.76 -15.91 1.92
C GLU A 115 -7.19 -14.44 1.99
N SER A 116 -8.24 -14.04 1.27
CA SER A 116 -8.76 -12.67 1.13
C SER A 116 -9.34 -12.10 2.42
N ASP A 117 -9.80 -12.94 3.34
CA ASP A 117 -10.53 -12.44 4.54
C ASP A 117 -9.62 -11.84 5.64
N LYS A 118 -8.31 -11.95 5.51
CA LYS A 118 -7.37 -11.39 6.50
C LYS A 118 -7.34 -9.86 6.53
N ASP A 119 -7.91 -9.24 5.51
CA ASP A 119 -7.92 -7.80 5.32
C ASP A 119 -9.20 -7.16 5.83
N LEU A 120 -10.20 -7.96 6.21
CA LEU A 120 -11.50 -7.53 6.68
C LEU A 120 -11.58 -7.59 8.21
N TYR A 121 -12.14 -6.52 8.80
CA TYR A 121 -12.38 -6.39 10.23
C TYR A 121 -13.83 -6.05 10.50
N ILE A 122 -14.46 -6.74 11.47
CA ILE A 122 -15.74 -6.34 12.01
C ILE A 122 -15.45 -5.61 13.33
N LEU A 123 -15.38 -4.29 13.25
CA LEU A 123 -15.04 -3.44 14.39
C LEU A 123 -16.31 -2.93 15.05
N LYS A 124 -16.61 -3.45 16.23
CA LYS A 124 -17.68 -2.93 17.10
C LYS A 124 -17.09 -1.93 18.09
N ALA A 125 -17.56 -0.70 18.04
CA ALA A 125 -17.13 0.35 18.93
C ALA A 125 -18.28 0.83 19.82
N TYR A 126 -17.99 1.15 21.08
CA TYR A 126 -18.93 1.54 22.09
C TYR A 126 -18.81 3.02 22.46
N GLY A 127 -19.92 3.69 22.74
CA GLY A 127 -19.93 5.13 23.02
C GLY A 127 -21.17 5.63 23.75
N TYR A 128 -21.14 6.93 24.04
CA TYR A 128 -22.30 7.69 24.57
C TYR A 128 -22.92 8.54 23.46
N GLU A 129 -22.28 8.56 22.33
CA GLU A 129 -22.68 9.34 21.16
C GLU A 129 -23.97 8.77 20.56
N THR A 130 -24.84 9.66 20.04
CA THR A 130 -26.17 9.31 19.53
C THR A 130 -26.27 9.41 18.00
N GLY A 131 -25.14 9.60 17.30
CA GLY A 131 -25.09 9.76 15.85
C GLY A 131 -25.55 11.15 15.35
N GLN A 132 -25.86 12.09 16.23
CA GLN A 132 -26.32 13.42 15.83
C GLN A 132 -25.18 14.32 15.37
N ASN A 133 -24.00 14.19 15.96
CA ASN A 133 -22.83 15.01 15.67
C ASN A 133 -21.65 14.13 15.26
N GLU A 134 -20.75 14.74 14.46
CA GLU A 134 -19.46 14.17 14.21
C GLU A 134 -18.53 14.30 15.42
N VAL A 135 -17.76 13.25 15.68
CA VAL A 135 -16.74 13.21 16.71
C VAL A 135 -15.38 12.89 16.09
N ASN A 136 -14.31 13.21 16.79
CA ASN A 136 -12.96 12.83 16.35
C ASN A 136 -12.77 11.33 16.61
N MET A 137 -12.64 10.58 15.53
CA MET A 137 -12.33 9.16 15.57
C MET A 137 -10.91 8.93 15.08
N THR A 138 -10.16 8.11 15.79
CA THR A 138 -8.85 7.65 15.37
C THR A 138 -8.90 6.14 15.21
N LEU A 139 -8.74 5.69 13.97
CA LEU A 139 -8.45 4.28 13.67
C LEU A 139 -6.95 4.06 13.80
N ARG A 140 -6.56 3.00 14.53
CA ARG A 140 -5.17 2.54 14.65
C ARG A 140 -5.09 1.09 14.22
N TYR A 141 -4.28 0.83 13.22
CA TYR A 141 -4.00 -0.50 12.69
C TYR A 141 -2.56 -0.89 13.01
N TYR A 142 -2.40 -1.95 13.78
CA TYR A 142 -1.10 -2.57 14.02
C TYR A 142 -0.90 -3.72 13.06
N CYS A 143 0.07 -3.58 12.15
CA CYS A 143 0.50 -4.64 11.26
C CYS A 143 1.64 -5.44 11.91
N SER A 144 1.35 -6.66 12.29
CA SER A 144 2.27 -7.53 13.05
C SER A 144 3.50 -7.95 12.24
N ARG A 145 3.33 -8.19 10.94
CA ARG A 145 4.43 -8.54 10.03
C ARG A 145 5.40 -7.39 9.82
N LEU A 146 4.90 -6.18 9.70
CA LEU A 146 5.72 -4.97 9.55
C LEU A 146 6.24 -4.45 10.89
N LYS A 147 5.64 -4.87 12.00
CA LYS A 147 5.88 -4.32 13.34
C LYS A 147 5.75 -2.80 13.33
N GLN A 148 4.64 -2.33 12.79
CA GLN A 148 4.33 -0.93 12.65
C GLN A 148 2.87 -0.64 12.94
N MET A 149 2.64 0.59 13.47
CA MET A 149 1.33 1.17 13.66
C MET A 149 1.02 2.13 12.51
N PHE A 150 -0.19 2.03 11.97
CA PHE A 150 -0.76 3.01 11.06
C PHE A 150 -1.98 3.66 11.69
N SER A 151 -2.24 4.92 11.41
CA SER A 151 -3.38 5.62 11.98
C SER A 151 -4.01 6.62 11.02
N LEU A 152 -5.31 6.79 11.22
CA LEU A 152 -6.12 7.82 10.57
C LEU A 152 -6.97 8.49 11.64
N THR A 153 -6.84 9.82 11.75
CA THR A 153 -7.77 10.63 12.56
C THR A 153 -8.70 11.38 11.64
N THR A 154 -9.99 11.21 11.82
CA THR A 154 -11.02 11.84 11.00
C THR A 154 -12.24 12.20 11.83
N ARG A 155 -13.06 13.14 11.32
CA ARG A 155 -14.34 13.45 11.90
C ARG A 155 -15.42 12.62 11.22
N MET A 156 -16.11 11.82 12.02
CA MET A 156 -17.19 10.96 11.56
C MET A 156 -18.34 10.97 12.57
N LYS A 157 -19.53 10.61 12.12
CA LYS A 157 -20.62 10.32 13.05
C LYS A 157 -20.35 8.99 13.75
N PHE A 158 -20.66 8.95 15.04
CA PHE A 158 -20.77 7.68 15.74
C PHE A 158 -22.19 7.16 15.45
N ASP A 159 -22.37 6.56 14.27
CA ASP A 159 -23.69 6.20 13.78
C ASP A 159 -24.18 4.91 14.46
N VAL A 160 -25.30 5.00 15.16
CA VAL A 160 -25.90 3.88 15.88
C VAL A 160 -26.98 3.14 15.07
N ASP A 161 -27.40 3.74 13.97
CA ASP A 161 -28.49 3.26 13.12
C ASP A 161 -27.98 2.63 11.81
N ASN A 162 -26.69 2.75 11.52
CA ASN A 162 -26.08 2.30 10.27
C ASN A 162 -24.80 1.50 10.53
N ILE A 163 -24.38 0.71 9.53
CA ILE A 163 -23.13 -0.05 9.55
C ILE A 163 -22.22 0.53 8.46
N TYR A 164 -21.10 1.10 8.88
CA TYR A 164 -20.08 1.54 7.92
C TYR A 164 -19.53 0.34 7.15
N GLY A 165 -19.35 0.49 5.84
CA GLY A 165 -18.83 -0.58 4.99
C GLY A 165 -19.85 -1.61 4.54
N LEU A 166 -21.17 -1.41 4.84
CA LEU A 166 -22.23 -2.34 4.42
C LEU A 166 -22.68 -2.09 2.97
N ASP A 167 -22.94 -0.84 2.63
CA ASP A 167 -23.43 -0.43 1.30
C ASP A 167 -22.29 0.02 0.36
N GLU A 168 -21.26 0.60 0.92
CA GLU A 168 -20.05 1.05 0.23
C GLU A 168 -18.84 0.62 1.05
N ASP A 169 -17.79 0.10 0.41
CA ASP A 169 -16.58 -0.36 1.08
C ASP A 169 -15.98 0.76 1.95
N PHE A 170 -15.66 0.44 3.20
CA PHE A 170 -14.99 1.36 4.10
C PHE A 170 -13.52 0.97 4.23
N ILE A 171 -12.69 1.63 3.41
CA ILE A 171 -11.24 1.43 3.32
C ILE A 171 -10.55 2.67 3.89
N PRO A 172 -10.16 2.70 5.18
CA PRO A 172 -9.47 3.83 5.77
C PRO A 172 -8.14 4.08 5.08
N GLN A 173 -7.95 5.29 4.59
CA GLN A 173 -6.65 5.72 4.06
C GLN A 173 -5.81 6.27 5.21
N PHE A 174 -4.90 5.46 5.73
CA PHE A 174 -4.04 5.86 6.85
C PHE A 174 -3.14 7.03 6.43
N THR A 175 -3.06 8.05 7.28
CA THR A 175 -2.27 9.26 7.01
C THR A 175 -0.98 9.31 7.82
N HIS A 176 -0.88 8.50 8.85
CA HIS A 176 0.30 8.43 9.70
C HIS A 176 0.74 6.97 9.84
N GLY A 177 2.04 6.77 9.72
CA GLY A 177 2.72 5.54 10.07
C GLY A 177 3.54 5.73 11.33
N SER A 178 4.36 4.74 11.61
CA SER A 178 5.28 4.76 12.73
C SER A 178 6.71 4.44 12.27
N ALA A 179 7.65 4.53 13.19
CA ALA A 179 9.06 4.21 12.96
C ALA A 179 9.69 4.95 11.77
N LYS A 180 10.03 4.24 10.71
CA LYS A 180 10.79 4.78 9.57
C LYS A 180 10.00 5.77 8.72
N TYR A 181 8.68 5.59 8.61
CA TYR A 181 7.80 6.35 7.73
C TYR A 181 6.59 6.90 8.49
N PRO A 182 6.75 8.03 9.19
CA PRO A 182 5.66 8.61 9.97
C PRO A 182 4.56 9.26 9.12
N VAL A 183 4.82 9.52 7.83
CA VAL A 183 3.86 10.16 6.92
C VAL A 183 3.40 9.13 5.88
N VAL A 184 2.09 9.05 5.68
CA VAL A 184 1.49 8.23 4.61
C VAL A 184 0.70 9.15 3.71
N SER A 185 0.96 9.08 2.41
CA SER A 185 0.33 9.89 1.37
C SER A 185 -0.31 9.00 0.32
N HIS A 186 -1.42 9.46 -0.26
CA HIS A 186 -2.13 8.74 -1.32
C HIS A 186 -2.09 9.58 -2.60
N LEU A 187 -1.42 9.06 -3.62
CA LEU A 187 -1.29 9.69 -4.92
C LEU A 187 -2.27 9.05 -5.89
N THR A 188 -3.11 9.86 -6.51
CA THR A 188 -3.96 9.42 -7.62
C THR A 188 -3.22 9.64 -8.93
N ILE A 189 -2.79 8.56 -9.57
CA ILE A 189 -1.99 8.58 -10.80
C ILE A 189 -2.86 8.24 -11.99
N THR A 190 -2.86 9.10 -12.99
CA THR A 190 -3.49 8.87 -14.28
C THR A 190 -2.42 8.76 -15.37
N THR A 191 -2.80 8.28 -16.55
CA THR A 191 -1.88 8.27 -17.70
C THR A 191 -1.39 9.67 -18.06
N ALA A 192 -2.19 10.73 -17.80
CA ALA A 192 -1.76 12.11 -17.98
C ALA A 192 -0.63 12.56 -17.06
N ASN A 193 -0.47 11.94 -15.88
CA ASN A 193 0.66 12.21 -15.00
C ASN A 193 1.98 11.64 -15.52
N LEU A 194 1.90 10.68 -16.44
CA LEU A 194 3.06 10.02 -17.04
C LEU A 194 3.47 10.64 -18.39
N LEU A 195 2.79 11.70 -18.85
CA LEU A 195 3.21 12.38 -20.09
C LEU A 195 4.66 12.90 -19.96
N PRO A 196 5.46 12.84 -21.06
CA PRO A 196 5.03 12.54 -22.42
C PRO A 196 4.97 11.04 -22.78
N LEU A 197 5.03 10.11 -21.80
CA LEU A 197 4.81 8.71 -22.09
C LEU A 197 3.36 8.49 -22.53
N GLU A 198 3.15 8.09 -23.77
CA GLU A 198 1.86 7.68 -24.30
C GLU A 198 1.58 6.22 -23.92
N VAL A 199 1.35 5.95 -22.63
CA VAL A 199 1.11 4.60 -22.14
C VAL A 199 -0.37 4.39 -21.84
N LYS A 200 -0.79 3.13 -21.96
CA LYS A 200 -2.05 2.62 -21.41
C LYS A 200 -1.70 1.64 -20.31
N PHE A 201 -2.24 1.85 -19.14
CA PHE A 201 -2.09 0.92 -18.05
C PHE A 201 -2.62 -0.47 -18.43
N ALA A 202 -1.89 -1.51 -18.11
CA ALA A 202 -2.26 -2.89 -18.36
C ALA A 202 -2.02 -3.76 -17.11
N ALA A 203 -2.72 -4.87 -17.02
CA ALA A 203 -2.48 -5.85 -15.95
C ALA A 203 -1.04 -6.34 -15.98
N GLY A 204 -0.41 -6.40 -14.81
CA GLY A 204 0.99 -6.75 -14.64
C GLY A 204 1.97 -5.59 -14.75
N ASP A 205 1.52 -4.40 -15.17
CA ASP A 205 2.32 -3.19 -15.04
C ASP A 205 2.48 -2.81 -13.57
N MET A 206 3.50 -2.00 -13.26
CA MET A 206 3.74 -1.55 -11.90
C MET A 206 4.02 -0.05 -11.87
N LEU A 207 3.51 0.61 -10.84
CA LEU A 207 3.86 1.98 -10.49
C LEU A 207 4.57 2.00 -9.15
N ALA A 208 5.64 2.79 -9.04
CA ALA A 208 6.35 2.94 -7.78
C ALA A 208 6.88 4.36 -7.59
N ALA A 209 6.88 4.81 -6.34
CA ALA A 209 7.45 6.07 -5.90
C ALA A 209 8.80 5.84 -5.22
N PHE A 210 9.76 6.70 -5.50
CA PHE A 210 11.13 6.61 -4.99
C PHE A 210 11.63 7.94 -4.43
N VAL A 211 12.45 7.86 -3.37
CA VAL A 211 13.31 8.95 -2.93
C VAL A 211 14.74 8.44 -3.05
N GLY A 212 15.49 8.98 -4.01
CA GLY A 212 16.76 8.36 -4.43
C GLY A 212 16.53 6.93 -4.93
N ASP A 213 17.21 5.96 -4.31
CA ASP A 213 17.07 4.54 -4.63
C ASP A 213 16.08 3.80 -3.70
N GLU A 214 15.50 4.48 -2.74
CA GLU A 214 14.61 3.89 -1.76
C GLU A 214 13.16 3.89 -2.28
N CYS A 215 12.58 2.69 -2.44
CA CYS A 215 11.17 2.54 -2.78
C CYS A 215 10.30 2.97 -1.60
N ARG A 216 9.37 3.88 -1.86
CA ARG A 216 8.48 4.47 -0.86
C ARG A 216 7.02 4.09 -1.05
N GLY A 217 6.71 3.46 -2.16
CA GLY A 217 5.38 2.95 -2.48
C GLY A 217 5.42 2.20 -3.79
N VAL A 218 4.66 1.14 -3.90
CA VAL A 218 4.54 0.34 -5.11
C VAL A 218 3.16 -0.27 -5.20
N CYS A 219 2.60 -0.31 -6.41
CA CYS A 219 1.42 -1.08 -6.71
C CYS A 219 1.61 -1.84 -8.03
N THR A 220 1.04 -3.04 -8.10
CA THR A 220 0.94 -3.83 -9.34
C THR A 220 -0.49 -3.69 -9.87
N LEU A 221 -0.62 -3.34 -11.13
CA LEU A 221 -1.91 -3.16 -11.76
C LEU A 221 -2.54 -4.52 -12.08
N THR A 222 -3.73 -4.74 -11.57
CA THR A 222 -4.58 -5.89 -11.93
C THR A 222 -5.48 -5.53 -13.11
N GLY A 223 -6.31 -6.45 -13.60
CA GLY A 223 -7.29 -6.15 -14.64
C GLY A 223 -8.25 -5.01 -14.27
N GLU A 224 -8.59 -4.88 -12.99
CA GLU A 224 -9.46 -3.83 -12.45
C GLU A 224 -8.69 -2.50 -12.26
N THR A 225 -7.50 -2.55 -11.68
CA THR A 225 -6.66 -1.36 -11.43
C THR A 225 -5.96 -0.84 -12.68
N ALA A 226 -5.96 -1.61 -13.78
CA ALA A 226 -5.47 -1.11 -15.07
C ALA A 226 -6.38 -0.01 -15.67
N LEU A 227 -7.58 0.16 -15.14
CA LEU A 227 -8.45 1.29 -15.46
C LEU A 227 -7.99 2.50 -14.65
N SER A 228 -7.50 3.53 -15.31
CA SER A 228 -7.12 4.81 -14.67
C SER A 228 -8.32 5.48 -14.01
N PRO A 229 -8.17 6.14 -12.85
CA PRO A 229 -6.93 6.40 -12.11
C PRO A 229 -6.46 5.25 -11.23
N VAL A 230 -5.17 5.25 -10.92
CA VAL A 230 -4.52 4.29 -10.02
C VAL A 230 -4.15 4.99 -8.72
N ASN A 231 -4.51 4.44 -7.59
CA ASN A 231 -4.11 4.95 -6.29
C ASN A 231 -2.79 4.29 -5.86
N LEU A 232 -1.82 5.12 -5.52
CA LEU A 232 -0.50 4.71 -5.04
C LEU A 232 -0.28 5.26 -3.63
N THR A 233 -0.23 4.38 -2.65
CA THR A 233 0.14 4.75 -1.28
C THR A 233 1.64 4.91 -1.18
N VAL A 234 2.09 6.01 -0.61
CA VAL A 234 3.50 6.39 -0.50
C VAL A 234 3.85 6.68 0.96
N PHE A 235 4.93 6.08 1.43
CA PHE A 235 5.39 6.15 2.81
C PHE A 235 6.57 7.13 2.92
N GLY A 236 6.34 8.28 3.54
CA GLY A 236 7.27 9.40 3.67
C GLY A 236 7.93 9.49 5.04
N ARG A 237 9.12 10.11 5.08
CA ARG A 237 9.80 10.44 6.33
C ARG A 237 9.37 11.78 6.89
N GLU A 238 8.90 12.66 6.02
CA GLU A 238 8.45 14.01 6.38
C GLU A 238 7.38 14.50 5.43
N GLU A 239 6.60 15.49 5.85
CA GLU A 239 5.62 16.13 4.99
C GLU A 239 6.29 16.90 3.85
N GLY A 240 5.70 16.82 2.64
CA GLY A 240 6.24 17.52 1.48
C GLY A 240 7.48 16.88 0.86
N GLU A 241 7.81 15.65 1.24
CA GLU A 241 8.88 14.89 0.58
C GLU A 241 8.53 14.65 -0.90
N SER A 242 9.48 14.94 -1.78
CA SER A 242 9.26 14.81 -3.23
C SER A 242 9.66 13.44 -3.73
N TYR A 243 8.82 12.84 -4.56
CA TYR A 243 9.00 11.50 -5.09
C TYR A 243 9.28 11.51 -6.59
N THR A 244 10.13 10.58 -7.04
CA THR A 244 10.33 10.23 -8.45
C THR A 244 9.45 9.01 -8.75
N LEU A 245 8.61 9.10 -9.76
CA LEU A 245 7.81 7.94 -10.19
C LEU A 245 8.58 7.07 -11.17
N LYS A 246 8.46 5.76 -11.01
CA LYS A 246 8.87 4.76 -11.98
C LYS A 246 7.66 3.94 -12.42
N TYR A 247 7.56 3.76 -13.74
CA TYR A 247 6.54 2.92 -14.35
C TYR A 247 7.20 1.74 -15.05
N TYR A 248 6.83 0.54 -14.67
CA TYR A 248 7.22 -0.69 -15.34
C TYR A 248 6.12 -1.15 -16.26
N GLN A 249 6.43 -1.29 -17.54
CA GLN A 249 5.54 -1.85 -18.54
C GLN A 249 5.87 -3.33 -18.76
N ALA A 250 4.97 -4.21 -18.36
CA ALA A 250 5.17 -5.65 -18.38
C ALA A 250 5.34 -6.19 -19.81
N ALA A 251 4.57 -5.65 -20.76
CA ALA A 251 4.60 -6.11 -22.16
C ALA A 251 5.96 -5.91 -22.84
N THR A 252 6.70 -4.87 -22.47
CA THR A 252 8.01 -4.52 -23.08
C THR A 252 9.18 -4.79 -22.14
N GLN A 253 8.90 -5.20 -20.90
CA GLN A 253 9.88 -5.37 -19.83
C GLN A 253 10.77 -4.11 -19.65
N SER A 254 10.11 -2.96 -19.68
CA SER A 254 10.77 -1.66 -19.65
C SER A 254 10.36 -0.86 -18.43
N VAL A 255 11.33 -0.20 -17.81
CA VAL A 255 11.13 0.74 -16.70
C VAL A 255 11.36 2.15 -17.24
N TYR A 256 10.35 2.98 -17.05
CA TYR A 256 10.39 4.42 -17.31
C TYR A 256 10.55 5.15 -15.98
N THR A 257 11.59 5.94 -15.84
CA THR A 257 11.81 6.80 -14.67
C THR A 257 11.51 8.23 -15.09
N LEU A 258 10.49 8.83 -14.47
CA LEU A 258 10.06 10.19 -14.80
C LEU A 258 11.04 11.21 -14.20
N SER A 259 11.38 12.24 -14.96
CA SER A 259 12.21 13.36 -14.48
C SER A 259 11.43 14.33 -13.60
N LYS A 260 10.12 14.40 -13.80
CA LYS A 260 9.19 15.17 -12.97
C LYS A 260 9.11 14.58 -11.55
N ARG A 261 9.10 15.47 -10.56
CA ARG A 261 8.88 15.10 -9.16
C ARG A 261 7.44 15.40 -8.74
N PHE A 262 6.95 14.61 -7.82
CA PHE A 262 5.59 14.66 -7.27
C PHE A 262 5.64 14.94 -5.78
#